data_039e121ebf6cabafa4ca03e5b7d49644
#
_entry.id   039e121ebf6cabafa4ca03e5b7d49644
#
_cell.length_a   1.000
_cell.length_b   1.000
_cell.length_c   1.000
_cell.angle_alpha   90.00
_cell.angle_beta   90.00
_cell.angle_gamma   90.00
#
_symmetry.space_group_name_H-M   'P 1'
#
loop_
_entity.id
_entity.type
_entity.pdbx_description
1 polymer ?
#
loop_
_entity_poly.entity_id
_entity_poly.type
_entity_poly.pdbx_seq_one_letter_code
_entity_poly.pdbx_strand_id
1 'polypeptide(L)'
;MNTAVSLLSIFASFAKIGAVLIGGGYAMLPLLEDEIVRRKKWATSEEITDYFALAQLLPGVIAINTAMLVGNRLRGIWGNLAASFGVVSVPFALIAAYAVAYSQMHEYPVVMKILQGVRPAVAGMMLAMGWNMSRKAVKGVWGTLFVLAVAAVVVAWNPPLVLFILAAIAVGIVWNAFAVRKGGKA
;
A
#
# COMPACT_ATOMS: atom_id res chain seq x y z
N MET A 1 -2.41 -4.77 -34.04
CA MET A 1 -1.58 -3.59 -34.36
C MET A 1 -0.93 -3.12 -33.06
N ASN A 2 0.33 -3.55 -32.83
CA ASN A 2 1.12 -3.11 -31.67
C ASN A 2 1.76 -1.75 -32.00
N THR A 3 1.01 -0.67 -31.87
CA THR A 3 1.66 0.64 -31.70
C THR A 3 2.34 0.60 -30.34
N ALA A 4 3.66 0.52 -30.35
CA ALA A 4 4.47 0.47 -29.14
C ALA A 4 4.07 1.67 -28.24
N VAL A 5 3.49 1.39 -27.09
CA VAL A 5 3.04 2.43 -26.15
C VAL A 5 4.24 3.31 -25.78
N SER A 6 4.14 4.63 -25.97
CA SER A 6 5.24 5.55 -25.66
C SER A 6 5.58 5.51 -24.16
N LEU A 7 6.87 5.49 -23.82
CA LEU A 7 7.34 5.54 -22.43
C LEU A 7 6.83 6.77 -21.70
N LEU A 8 6.76 7.91 -22.40
CA LEU A 8 6.22 9.15 -21.83
C LEU A 8 4.73 9.01 -21.51
N SER A 9 3.96 8.29 -22.33
CA SER A 9 2.54 8.02 -22.06
C SER A 9 2.35 7.10 -20.86
N ILE A 10 3.21 6.08 -20.71
CA ILE A 10 3.23 5.21 -19.54
C ILE A 10 3.54 6.04 -18.29
N PHE A 11 4.64 6.81 -18.30
CA PHE A 11 5.01 7.70 -17.21
C PHE A 11 3.87 8.64 -16.82
N ALA A 12 3.28 9.35 -17.77
CA ALA A 12 2.21 10.32 -17.53
C ALA A 12 0.94 9.67 -16.94
N SER A 13 0.54 8.50 -17.42
CA SER A 13 -0.60 7.77 -16.86
C SER A 13 -0.36 7.32 -15.42
N PHE A 14 0.83 6.80 -15.12
CA PHE A 14 1.17 6.39 -13.77
C PHE A 14 1.44 7.59 -12.83
N ALA A 15 1.96 8.70 -13.33
CA ALA A 15 2.07 9.95 -12.58
C ALA A 15 0.68 10.49 -12.17
N LYS A 16 -0.28 10.43 -13.08
CA LYS A 16 -1.66 10.80 -12.79
C LYS A 16 -2.30 9.88 -11.75
N ILE A 17 -2.07 8.57 -11.85
CA ILE A 17 -2.53 7.60 -10.83
C ILE A 17 -1.89 7.95 -9.48
N GLY A 18 -0.56 8.17 -9.45
CA GLY A 18 0.16 8.54 -8.22
C GLY A 18 -0.32 9.85 -7.59
N ALA A 19 -0.71 10.84 -8.40
CA ALA A 19 -1.23 12.12 -7.94
C ALA A 19 -2.57 11.99 -7.19
N VAL A 20 -3.41 11.04 -7.60
CA VAL A 20 -4.77 10.84 -7.05
C VAL A 20 -4.80 9.71 -6.01
N LEU A 21 -3.71 8.94 -5.90
CA LEU A 21 -3.63 7.79 -5.01
C LEU A 21 -3.58 8.22 -3.53
N ILE A 22 -4.74 8.48 -2.97
CA ILE A 22 -4.95 8.78 -1.55
C ILE A 22 -5.65 7.57 -0.92
N GLY A 23 -5.07 6.98 0.13
CA GLY A 23 -5.70 5.87 0.86
C GLY A 23 -5.02 4.51 0.76
N GLY A 24 -3.80 4.45 0.19
CA GLY A 24 -2.97 3.24 0.17
C GLY A 24 -3.17 2.37 -1.07
N GLY A 25 -2.42 1.25 -1.13
CA GLY A 25 -2.30 0.41 -2.32
C GLY A 25 -3.63 -0.13 -2.87
N TYR A 26 -4.60 -0.41 -2.01
CA TYR A 26 -5.91 -0.91 -2.45
C TYR A 26 -6.74 0.13 -3.23
N ALA A 27 -6.54 1.41 -2.99
CA ALA A 27 -7.19 2.47 -3.75
C ALA A 27 -6.66 2.58 -5.19
N MET A 28 -5.56 1.90 -5.50
CA MET A 28 -4.95 1.92 -6.83
C MET A 28 -5.75 1.14 -7.87
N LEU A 29 -6.43 0.05 -7.48
CA LEU A 29 -7.13 -0.83 -8.44
C LEU A 29 -8.18 -0.09 -9.27
N PRO A 30 -9.13 0.67 -8.70
CA PRO A 30 -10.08 1.44 -9.49
C PRO A 30 -9.44 2.54 -10.34
N LEU A 31 -8.31 3.13 -9.90
CA LEU A 31 -7.59 4.12 -10.68
C LEU A 31 -6.89 3.50 -11.89
N LEU A 32 -6.33 2.29 -11.75
CA LEU A 32 -5.78 1.52 -12.85
C LEU A 32 -6.87 1.11 -13.85
N GLU A 33 -8.02 0.67 -13.37
CA GLU A 33 -9.15 0.33 -14.24
C GLU A 33 -9.61 1.53 -15.06
N ASP A 34 -9.77 2.70 -14.44
CA ASP A 34 -10.18 3.90 -15.17
C ASP A 34 -9.11 4.33 -16.18
N GLU A 35 -7.86 4.46 -15.79
CA GLU A 35 -6.82 5.01 -16.64
C GLU A 35 -6.30 3.98 -17.67
N ILE A 36 -5.97 2.75 -17.27
CA ILE A 36 -5.30 1.76 -18.11
C ILE A 36 -6.29 0.96 -18.97
N VAL A 37 -7.43 0.57 -18.37
CA VAL A 37 -8.43 -0.26 -19.06
C VAL A 37 -9.38 0.61 -19.87
N ARG A 38 -10.08 1.56 -19.23
CA ARG A 38 -11.15 2.32 -19.89
C ARG A 38 -10.64 3.40 -20.82
N ARG A 39 -9.67 4.23 -20.35
CA ARG A 39 -9.18 5.39 -21.14
C ARG A 39 -8.12 4.99 -22.15
N LYS A 40 -7.11 4.24 -21.74
CA LYS A 40 -5.96 3.88 -22.59
C LYS A 40 -6.16 2.58 -23.35
N LYS A 41 -6.99 1.67 -22.85
CA LYS A 41 -7.24 0.35 -23.43
C LYS A 41 -5.94 -0.45 -23.64
N TRP A 42 -5.01 -0.35 -22.67
CA TRP A 42 -3.72 -1.03 -22.71
C TRP A 42 -3.76 -2.43 -22.13
N ALA A 43 -4.74 -2.70 -21.28
CA ALA A 43 -4.95 -3.99 -20.64
C ALA A 43 -6.45 -4.23 -20.40
N THR A 44 -6.82 -5.47 -20.11
CA THR A 44 -8.17 -5.84 -19.66
C THR A 44 -8.31 -5.67 -18.14
N SER A 45 -9.55 -5.63 -17.65
CA SER A 45 -9.82 -5.57 -16.20
C SER A 45 -9.30 -6.81 -15.48
N GLU A 46 -9.38 -7.98 -16.12
CA GLU A 46 -8.87 -9.24 -15.61
C GLU A 46 -7.34 -9.20 -15.46
N GLU A 47 -6.61 -8.79 -16.50
CA GLU A 47 -5.16 -8.62 -16.46
C GLU A 47 -4.72 -7.67 -15.33
N ILE A 48 -5.42 -6.55 -15.13
CA ILE A 48 -5.09 -5.59 -14.07
C ILE A 48 -5.33 -6.19 -12.69
N THR A 49 -6.42 -6.93 -12.51
CA THR A 49 -6.73 -7.62 -11.26
C THR A 49 -5.66 -8.67 -10.92
N ASP A 50 -5.21 -9.44 -11.91
CA ASP A 50 -4.15 -10.43 -11.76
C ASP A 50 -2.82 -9.79 -11.36
N TYR A 51 -2.40 -8.71 -12.05
CA TYR A 51 -1.18 -7.99 -11.68
C TYR A 51 -1.27 -7.37 -10.29
N PHE A 52 -2.44 -6.89 -9.91
CA PHE A 52 -2.66 -6.36 -8.57
C PHE A 52 -2.57 -7.45 -7.50
N ALA A 53 -3.12 -8.64 -7.77
CA ALA A 53 -3.02 -9.80 -6.88
C ALA A 53 -1.55 -10.26 -6.74
N LEU A 54 -0.81 -10.37 -7.85
CA LEU A 54 0.61 -10.71 -7.84
C LEU A 54 1.44 -9.67 -7.08
N ALA A 55 1.14 -8.38 -7.24
CA ALA A 55 1.83 -7.31 -6.53
C ALA A 55 1.72 -7.41 -5.01
N GLN A 56 0.64 -8.01 -4.49
CA GLN A 56 0.45 -8.24 -3.05
C GLN A 56 1.35 -9.35 -2.50
N LEU A 57 1.84 -10.25 -3.34
CA LEU A 57 2.76 -11.32 -2.96
C LEU A 57 4.22 -10.85 -2.92
N LEU A 58 4.52 -9.73 -3.57
CA LEU A 58 5.87 -9.17 -3.63
C LEU A 58 6.13 -8.27 -2.40
N PRO A 59 7.32 -8.37 -1.79
CA PRO A 59 7.70 -7.46 -0.73
C PRO A 59 7.80 -6.02 -1.27
N GLY A 60 7.28 -5.05 -0.51
CA GLY A 60 7.35 -3.64 -0.87
C GLY A 60 5.99 -2.95 -0.96
N VAL A 61 5.97 -1.79 -1.62
CA VAL A 61 4.77 -0.97 -1.77
C VAL A 61 3.92 -1.51 -2.92
N ILE A 62 2.69 -1.97 -2.62
CA ILE A 62 1.76 -2.57 -3.59
C ILE A 62 1.61 -1.69 -4.84
N ALA A 63 1.52 -0.36 -4.67
CA ALA A 63 1.35 0.56 -5.78
C ALA A 63 2.55 0.55 -6.75
N ILE A 64 3.78 0.50 -6.22
CA ILE A 64 5.00 0.43 -7.05
C ILE A 64 5.08 -0.95 -7.71
N ASN A 65 4.86 -2.03 -6.95
CA ASN A 65 4.88 -3.39 -7.48
C ASN A 65 3.88 -3.57 -8.63
N THR A 66 2.65 -3.05 -8.47
CA THR A 66 1.64 -3.10 -9.53
C THR A 66 2.05 -2.28 -10.75
N ALA A 67 2.58 -1.06 -10.54
CA ALA A 67 3.10 -0.22 -11.62
C ALA A 67 4.23 -0.92 -12.39
N MET A 68 5.14 -1.58 -11.66
CA MET A 68 6.23 -2.38 -12.24
C MET A 68 5.70 -3.50 -13.15
N LEU A 69 4.75 -4.29 -12.66
CA LEU A 69 4.20 -5.42 -13.41
C LEU A 69 3.46 -4.96 -14.67
N VAL A 70 2.57 -3.97 -14.52
CA VAL A 70 1.82 -3.41 -15.65
C VAL A 70 2.76 -2.73 -16.66
N GLY A 71 3.71 -1.93 -16.18
CA GLY A 71 4.70 -1.27 -17.04
C GLY A 71 5.57 -2.27 -17.79
N ASN A 72 6.00 -3.34 -17.13
CA ASN A 72 6.78 -4.41 -17.75
C ASN A 72 5.98 -5.14 -18.85
N ARG A 73 4.71 -5.38 -18.64
CA ARG A 73 3.81 -5.97 -19.64
C ARG A 73 3.67 -5.07 -20.89
N LEU A 74 3.62 -3.76 -20.69
CA LEU A 74 3.43 -2.80 -21.78
C LEU A 74 4.69 -2.59 -22.63
N ARG A 75 5.86 -2.49 -22.01
CA ARG A 75 7.12 -2.17 -22.73
C ARG A 75 8.38 -2.72 -22.04
N GLY A 76 8.32 -3.90 -21.46
CA GLY A 76 9.46 -4.54 -20.81
C GLY A 76 10.08 -3.68 -19.70
N ILE A 77 11.39 -3.81 -19.50
CA ILE A 77 12.11 -3.11 -18.42
C ILE A 77 11.97 -1.59 -18.48
N TRP A 78 11.94 -1.00 -19.66
CA TRP A 78 11.76 0.44 -19.83
C TRP A 78 10.36 0.92 -19.46
N GLY A 79 9.34 0.09 -19.75
CA GLY A 79 7.98 0.34 -19.30
C GLY A 79 7.84 0.24 -17.79
N ASN A 80 8.51 -0.75 -17.18
CA ASN A 80 8.60 -0.89 -15.72
C ASN A 80 9.17 0.36 -15.08
N LEU A 81 10.35 0.83 -15.53
CA LEU A 81 10.98 2.04 -15.00
C LEU A 81 10.07 3.27 -15.18
N ALA A 82 9.50 3.46 -16.37
CA ALA A 82 8.62 4.59 -16.65
C ALA A 82 7.38 4.59 -15.74
N ALA A 83 6.76 3.44 -15.51
CA ALA A 83 5.59 3.31 -14.64
C ALA A 83 5.94 3.54 -13.17
N SER A 84 7.04 2.96 -12.68
CA SER A 84 7.49 3.09 -11.30
C SER A 84 7.87 4.52 -10.95
N PHE A 85 8.67 5.17 -11.79
CA PHE A 85 9.01 6.58 -11.62
C PHE A 85 7.77 7.47 -11.76
N GLY A 86 6.85 7.13 -12.65
CA GLY A 86 5.59 7.85 -12.83
C GLY A 86 4.79 7.89 -11.52
N VAL A 87 4.50 6.73 -10.92
CA VAL A 87 3.64 6.65 -9.73
C VAL A 87 4.25 7.36 -8.51
N VAL A 88 5.59 7.45 -8.42
CA VAL A 88 6.29 8.07 -7.30
C VAL A 88 6.53 9.57 -7.52
N SER A 89 6.65 10.03 -8.78
CA SER A 89 7.11 11.38 -9.13
C SER A 89 6.24 12.49 -8.51
N VAL A 90 4.93 12.38 -8.60
CA VAL A 90 4.02 13.43 -8.11
C VAL A 90 3.98 13.47 -6.58
N PRO A 91 3.78 12.35 -5.85
CA PRO A 91 3.90 12.35 -4.39
C PRO A 91 5.25 12.87 -3.90
N PHE A 92 6.34 12.48 -4.55
CA PHE A 92 7.68 12.96 -4.21
C PHE A 92 7.82 14.47 -4.40
N ALA A 93 7.37 15.01 -5.55
CA ALA A 93 7.41 16.42 -5.82
C ALA A 93 6.56 17.24 -4.83
N LEU A 94 5.38 16.72 -4.47
CA LEU A 94 4.52 17.36 -3.47
C LEU A 94 5.17 17.39 -2.08
N ILE A 95 5.77 16.27 -1.65
CA ILE A 95 6.46 16.21 -0.35
C ILE A 95 7.69 17.12 -0.35
N ALA A 96 8.47 17.15 -1.44
CA ALA A 96 9.63 18.02 -1.56
C ALA A 96 9.22 19.51 -1.54
N ALA A 97 8.20 19.89 -2.28
CA ALA A 97 7.65 21.25 -2.26
C ALA A 97 7.13 21.64 -0.87
N TYR A 98 6.44 20.72 -0.20
CA TYR A 98 5.99 20.90 1.17
C TYR A 98 7.16 21.10 2.13
N ALA A 99 8.23 20.31 2.03
CA ALA A 99 9.41 20.43 2.90
C ALA A 99 10.09 21.80 2.76
N VAL A 100 10.22 22.31 1.52
CA VAL A 100 10.75 23.66 1.27
C VAL A 100 9.83 24.74 1.84
N ALA A 101 8.53 24.64 1.59
CA ALA A 101 7.56 25.59 2.12
C ALA A 101 7.53 25.58 3.66
N TYR A 102 7.60 24.41 4.27
CA TYR A 102 7.62 24.25 5.72
C TYR A 102 8.82 24.95 6.37
N SER A 103 10.02 24.84 5.79
CA SER A 103 11.21 25.49 6.32
C SER A 103 11.12 27.03 6.36
N GLN A 104 10.30 27.61 5.48
CA GLN A 104 10.07 29.06 5.42
C GLN A 104 8.84 29.51 6.23
N MET A 105 7.87 28.63 6.43
CA MET A 105 6.56 28.97 6.98
C MET A 105 6.30 28.44 8.40
N HIS A 106 7.25 27.72 8.99
CA HIS A 106 7.07 27.11 10.32
C HIS A 106 6.91 28.13 11.45
N GLU A 107 7.32 29.39 11.24
CA GLU A 107 7.14 30.48 12.21
C GLU A 107 5.71 31.06 12.23
N TYR A 108 4.91 30.78 11.19
CA TYR A 108 3.55 31.29 11.13
C TYR A 108 2.58 30.44 11.97
N PRO A 109 1.90 31.02 12.99
CA PRO A 109 1.02 30.28 13.91
C PRO A 109 -0.14 29.56 13.21
N VAL A 110 -0.63 30.09 12.08
CA VAL A 110 -1.71 29.49 11.30
C VAL A 110 -1.26 28.18 10.66
N VAL A 111 -0.05 28.15 10.10
CA VAL A 111 0.54 26.95 9.47
C VAL A 111 0.71 25.85 10.51
N MET A 112 1.23 26.20 11.69
CA MET A 112 1.37 25.25 12.80
C MET A 112 0.04 24.68 13.27
N LYS A 113 -1.02 25.47 13.33
CA LYS A 113 -2.37 24.98 13.68
C LYS A 113 -2.92 23.99 12.65
N ILE A 114 -2.73 24.26 11.35
CA ILE A 114 -3.13 23.34 10.26
C ILE A 114 -2.37 22.02 10.40
N LEU A 115 -1.07 22.07 10.60
CA LEU A 115 -0.22 20.86 10.76
C LEU A 115 -0.56 20.05 12.01
N GLN A 116 -0.93 20.73 13.10
CA GLN A 116 -1.44 20.05 14.30
C GLN A 116 -2.73 19.27 14.02
N GLY A 117 -3.56 19.72 13.08
CA GLY A 117 -4.75 18.97 12.63
C GLY A 117 -4.45 17.75 11.77
N VAL A 118 -3.33 17.73 11.04
CA VAL A 118 -2.95 16.59 10.17
C VAL A 118 -2.60 15.35 11.00
N ARG A 119 -1.91 15.51 12.13
CA ARG A 119 -1.51 14.38 13.00
C ARG A 119 -2.69 13.53 13.46
N PRO A 120 -3.76 14.08 14.09
CA PRO A 120 -4.91 13.28 14.49
C PRO A 120 -5.69 12.72 13.29
N ALA A 121 -5.71 13.43 12.15
CA ALA A 121 -6.35 12.92 10.93
C ALA A 121 -5.66 11.65 10.41
N VAL A 122 -4.33 11.67 10.33
CA VAL A 122 -3.53 10.48 9.94
C VAL A 122 -3.71 9.35 10.95
N ALA A 123 -3.70 9.63 12.25
CA ALA A 123 -3.95 8.63 13.29
C ALA A 123 -5.36 8.02 13.14
N GLY A 124 -6.38 8.84 12.87
CA GLY A 124 -7.74 8.36 12.60
C GLY A 124 -7.83 7.46 11.37
N MET A 125 -7.14 7.82 10.28
CA MET A 125 -7.05 6.96 9.08
C MET A 125 -6.37 5.62 9.38
N MET A 126 -5.28 5.60 10.13
CA MET A 126 -4.59 4.37 10.53
C MET A 126 -5.49 3.49 11.40
N LEU A 127 -6.20 4.06 12.36
CA LEU A 127 -7.16 3.34 13.20
C LEU A 127 -8.31 2.76 12.37
N ALA A 128 -8.87 3.53 11.45
CA ALA A 128 -9.94 3.05 10.56
C ALA A 128 -9.46 1.90 9.66
N MET A 129 -8.24 1.98 9.14
CA MET A 129 -7.62 0.91 8.36
C MET A 129 -7.40 -0.34 9.19
N GLY A 130 -6.81 -0.21 10.38
CA GLY A 130 -6.62 -1.30 11.32
C GLY A 130 -7.95 -1.97 11.70
N TRP A 131 -8.99 -1.19 11.95
CA TRP A 131 -10.34 -1.68 12.22
C TRP A 131 -10.92 -2.48 11.05
N ASN A 132 -10.82 -1.95 9.82
CA ASN A 132 -11.32 -2.64 8.63
C ASN A 132 -10.56 -3.93 8.34
N MET A 133 -9.25 -3.96 8.55
CA MET A 133 -8.44 -5.16 8.37
C MET A 133 -8.74 -6.19 9.47
N SER A 134 -8.85 -5.78 10.73
CA SER A 134 -9.16 -6.69 11.83
C SER A 134 -10.53 -7.35 11.66
N ARG A 135 -11.54 -6.61 11.22
CA ARG A 135 -12.88 -7.18 10.94
C ARG A 135 -12.89 -8.26 9.85
N LYS A 136 -11.96 -8.18 8.89
CA LYS A 136 -11.81 -9.19 7.83
C LYS A 136 -10.97 -10.39 8.27
N ALA A 137 -9.93 -10.16 9.06
CA ALA A 137 -8.98 -11.18 9.48
C ALA A 137 -9.43 -11.95 10.73
N VAL A 138 -10.13 -11.29 11.65
CA VAL A 138 -10.50 -11.84 12.95
C VAL A 138 -11.89 -12.46 12.87
N LYS A 139 -11.95 -13.77 13.05
CA LYS A 139 -13.21 -14.53 13.14
C LYS A 139 -13.37 -15.02 14.60
N GLY A 140 -14.43 -14.55 15.28
CA GLY A 140 -14.82 -15.01 16.61
C GLY A 140 -14.14 -14.27 17.76
N VAL A 141 -14.63 -14.53 18.98
CA VAL A 141 -14.23 -13.85 20.22
C VAL A 141 -12.75 -14.09 20.56
N TRP A 142 -12.24 -15.29 20.34
CA TRP A 142 -10.85 -15.65 20.60
C TRP A 142 -9.85 -14.85 19.75
N GLY A 143 -10.19 -14.63 18.46
CA GLY A 143 -9.37 -13.80 17.59
C GLY A 143 -9.35 -12.34 18.05
N THR A 144 -10.48 -11.81 18.50
CA THR A 144 -10.56 -10.43 19.03
C THR A 144 -9.73 -10.27 20.29
N LEU A 145 -9.82 -11.23 21.22
CA LEU A 145 -9.01 -11.23 22.47
C LEU A 145 -7.51 -11.28 22.14
N PHE A 146 -7.12 -12.09 21.16
CA PHE A 146 -5.73 -12.19 20.73
C PHE A 146 -5.21 -10.84 20.16
N VAL A 147 -5.98 -10.20 19.30
CA VAL A 147 -5.61 -8.88 18.73
C VAL A 147 -5.49 -7.83 19.82
N LEU A 148 -6.41 -7.80 20.77
CA LEU A 148 -6.36 -6.86 21.90
C LEU A 148 -5.14 -7.12 22.81
N ALA A 149 -4.82 -8.37 23.07
CA ALA A 149 -3.64 -8.74 23.87
C ALA A 149 -2.35 -8.30 23.16
N VAL A 150 -2.24 -8.54 21.86
CA VAL A 150 -1.11 -8.11 21.03
C VAL A 150 -1.01 -6.58 21.02
N ALA A 151 -2.11 -5.87 20.84
CA ALA A 151 -2.13 -4.41 20.88
C ALA A 151 -1.68 -3.87 22.25
N ALA A 152 -2.14 -4.46 23.34
CA ALA A 152 -1.73 -4.09 24.70
C ALA A 152 -0.22 -4.29 24.92
N VAL A 153 0.35 -5.41 24.44
CA VAL A 153 1.79 -5.68 24.53
C VAL A 153 2.60 -4.67 23.73
N VAL A 154 2.16 -4.33 22.53
CA VAL A 154 2.85 -3.34 21.68
C VAL A 154 2.84 -1.96 22.35
N VAL A 155 1.72 -1.53 22.89
CA VAL A 155 1.59 -0.23 23.56
C VAL A 155 2.38 -0.18 24.88
N ALA A 156 2.37 -1.26 25.66
CA ALA A 156 3.03 -1.28 26.97
C ALA A 156 4.55 -1.43 26.88
N TRP A 157 5.05 -2.19 25.91
CA TRP A 157 6.49 -2.57 25.87
C TRP A 157 7.26 -1.93 24.72
N ASN A 158 6.56 -1.32 23.74
CA ASN A 158 7.16 -0.69 22.55
C ASN A 158 8.31 -1.52 21.94
N PRO A 159 8.09 -2.83 21.68
CA PRO A 159 9.14 -3.72 21.21
C PRO A 159 9.66 -3.28 19.84
N PRO A 160 10.94 -3.48 19.52
CA PRO A 160 11.46 -3.21 18.19
C PRO A 160 10.70 -4.05 17.16
N LEU A 161 10.19 -3.39 16.12
CA LEU A 161 9.27 -3.96 15.12
C LEU A 161 9.77 -5.30 14.55
N VAL A 162 11.10 -5.42 14.31
CA VAL A 162 11.72 -6.62 13.74
C VAL A 162 11.57 -7.83 14.69
N LEU A 163 11.83 -7.65 15.98
CA LEU A 163 11.65 -8.72 16.96
C LEU A 163 10.20 -9.14 17.11
N PHE A 164 9.29 -8.17 17.03
CA PHE A 164 7.85 -8.46 17.09
C PHE A 164 7.38 -9.28 15.88
N ILE A 165 7.83 -8.95 14.67
CA ILE A 165 7.51 -9.70 13.45
C ILE A 165 8.08 -11.12 13.53
N LEU A 166 9.35 -11.28 13.94
CA LEU A 166 9.97 -12.59 14.08
C LEU A 166 9.26 -13.47 15.12
N ALA A 167 8.87 -12.89 16.25
CA ALA A 167 8.09 -13.59 17.28
C ALA A 167 6.71 -14.01 16.76
N ALA A 168 6.02 -13.15 16.02
CA ALA A 168 4.73 -13.46 15.42
C ALA A 168 4.83 -14.61 14.38
N ILE A 169 5.89 -14.62 13.56
CA ILE A 169 6.17 -15.71 12.62
C ILE A 169 6.44 -17.00 13.36
N ALA A 170 7.29 -17.00 14.40
CA ALA A 170 7.60 -18.17 15.20
C ALA A 170 6.35 -18.77 15.87
N VAL A 171 5.51 -17.93 16.47
CA VAL A 171 4.22 -18.34 17.06
C VAL A 171 3.30 -18.93 15.99
N GLY A 172 3.21 -18.32 14.81
CA GLY A 172 2.40 -18.81 13.69
C GLY A 172 2.84 -20.19 13.20
N ILE A 173 4.15 -20.43 13.07
CA ILE A 173 4.71 -21.72 12.66
C ILE A 173 4.40 -22.79 13.71
N VAL A 174 4.65 -22.49 14.99
CA VAL A 174 4.37 -23.42 16.10
C VAL A 174 2.89 -23.77 16.17
N TRP A 175 2.02 -22.75 16.07
CA TRP A 175 0.57 -22.96 16.06
C TRP A 175 0.11 -23.84 14.90
N ASN A 176 0.62 -23.60 13.70
CA ASN A 176 0.29 -24.39 12.52
C ASN A 176 0.78 -25.85 12.65
N ALA A 177 1.99 -26.06 13.19
CA ALA A 177 2.52 -27.39 13.47
C ALA A 177 1.65 -28.20 14.46
N PHE A 178 1.10 -27.53 15.49
CA PHE A 178 0.18 -28.13 16.44
C PHE A 178 -1.23 -28.37 15.83
N ALA A 179 -1.71 -27.45 14.99
CA ALA A 179 -3.02 -27.57 14.34
C ALA A 179 -3.03 -28.73 13.34
N VAL A 180 -1.97 -28.88 12.54
CA VAL A 180 -1.82 -30.00 11.59
C VAL A 180 -1.71 -31.35 12.31
N ARG A 181 -1.05 -31.43 13.46
CA ARG A 181 -0.99 -32.66 14.28
C ARG A 181 -2.36 -33.07 14.86
N LYS A 182 -3.28 -32.11 15.13
CA LYS A 182 -4.64 -32.41 15.61
C LYS A 182 -5.63 -32.72 14.48
N GLY A 183 -5.43 -32.21 13.26
CA GLY A 183 -6.27 -32.47 12.08
C GLY A 183 -5.97 -33.80 11.36
N GLY A 184 -4.91 -34.51 11.71
CA GLY A 184 -4.53 -35.80 11.12
C GLY A 184 -5.17 -37.04 11.74
N LYS A 185 -6.25 -36.87 12.49
CA LYS A 185 -7.04 -37.98 13.07
C LYS A 185 -8.53 -37.80 12.81
N ALA A 186 -8.89 -37.72 11.54
CA ALA A 186 -10.28 -37.89 11.09
C ALA A 186 -10.27 -38.47 9.68
#